data_fa0832e095dfb077e158e2138c0a1bc9
#
_entry.id   fa0832e095dfb077e158e2138c0a1bc9
#
_cell.length_a   1.000
_cell.length_b   1.000
_cell.length_c   1.000
_cell.angle_alpha   90.00
_cell.angle_beta   90.00
_cell.angle_gamma   90.00
#
_symmetry.space_group_name_H-M   'P 1'
#
loop_
_entity.id
_entity.type
_entity.pdbx_description
1 polymer ?
#
loop_
_entity_poly.entity_id
_entity_poly.type
_entity_poly.pdbx_seq_one_letter_code
_entity_poly.pdbx_strand_id
1 'polypeptide(L)' 'MTINSKSIFLRRVQEAYLLKKITKRTATHFKTVYNKFDIKKKSEADEKADELLAELISESSIKQRR' A
#
# COMPACT_ATOMS: atom_id res chain seq x y z
N MET A 1 12.57 -18.22 8.91
CA MET A 1 12.34 -17.72 8.78
C MET A 1 11.84 -16.81 8.77
N THR A 2 11.79 -16.32 8.71
CA THR A 2 11.42 -15.52 8.87
C THR A 2 10.78 -14.87 8.61
N ILE A 3 10.51 -14.49 8.75
CA ILE A 3 9.98 -13.89 8.65
C ILE A 3 9.53 -13.09 8.48
N ASN A 4 9.33 -12.73 8.34
CA ASN A 4 8.95 -11.95 8.19
C ASN A 4 8.51 -11.01 8.44
N SER A 5 8.73 -10.55 8.48
CA SER A 5 8.36 -9.41 9.10
C SER A 5 7.90 -8.35 8.19
N LYS A 6 7.73 -8.64 6.98
CA LYS A 6 7.18 -7.70 6.06
C LYS A 6 5.73 -7.57 6.30
N SER A 7 5.22 -6.36 6.24
CA SER A 7 3.81 -6.15 6.48
C SER A 7 3.00 -6.67 5.31
N ILE A 8 1.76 -7.02 5.60
CA ILE A 8 0.86 -7.50 4.57
C ILE A 8 0.54 -6.37 3.60
N PHE A 9 0.42 -5.14 4.12
CA PHE A 9 0.14 -4.00 3.28
C PHE A 9 1.25 -3.80 2.24
N LEU A 10 2.50 -3.82 2.68
CA LEU A 10 3.61 -3.62 1.76
C LEU A 10 3.70 -4.74 0.74
N ARG A 11 3.37 -5.95 1.17
CA ARG A 11 3.38 -7.07 0.27
C ARG A 11 2.32 -6.90 -0.82
N ARG A 12 1.13 -6.43 -0.43
CA ARG A 12 0.08 -6.19 -1.40
C ARG A 12 0.46 -5.09 -2.36
N VAL A 13 1.13 -4.06 -1.86
CA VAL A 13 1.58 -2.98 -2.71
C VAL A 13 2.55 -3.53 -3.76
N GLN A 14 3.47 -4.36 -3.34
CA GLN A 14 4.44 -4.91 -4.26
C GLN A 14 3.75 -5.81 -5.30
N GLU A 15 2.80 -6.62 -4.86
CA GLU A 15 2.07 -7.46 -5.77
C GLU A 15 1.36 -6.64 -6.83
N ALA A 16 0.71 -5.56 -6.40
CA ALA A 16 -0.01 -4.69 -7.33
C ALA A 16 0.97 -4.10 -8.35
N TYR A 17 2.15 -3.75 -7.90
CA TYR A 17 3.15 -3.21 -8.80
C TYR A 17 3.58 -4.28 -9.81
N LEU A 18 3.83 -5.48 -9.34
CA LEU A 18 4.26 -6.56 -10.22
C LEU A 18 3.17 -6.94 -11.23
N LEU A 19 1.92 -6.82 -10.82
CA LEU A 19 0.81 -7.09 -11.72
C LEU A 19 0.48 -5.90 -12.59
N LYS A 20 1.27 -4.85 -12.47
CA LYS A 20 1.09 -3.63 -13.26
C LYS A 20 -0.22 -2.94 -13.01
N LYS A 21 -0.78 -3.12 -11.83
CA LYS A 21 -1.99 -2.41 -11.45
C LYS A 21 -1.67 -1.00 -11.00
N ILE A 22 -0.45 -0.79 -10.53
CA ILE A 22 0.00 0.54 -10.10
C ILE A 22 1.39 0.75 -10.66
N THR A 23 1.80 2.01 -10.72
CA THR A 23 3.13 2.34 -11.23
C THR A 23 4.13 2.29 -10.09
N LYS A 24 5.40 2.36 -10.46
CA LYS A 24 6.46 2.35 -9.47
C LYS A 24 6.31 3.56 -8.54
N ARG A 25 5.96 4.69 -9.10
CA ARG A 25 5.78 5.91 -8.33
C ARG A 25 4.68 5.72 -7.29
N THR A 26 3.56 5.13 -7.71
CA THR A 26 2.45 4.89 -6.81
C THR A 26 2.85 3.91 -5.73
N ALA A 27 3.61 2.88 -6.08
CA ALA A 27 4.05 1.91 -5.10
C ALA A 27 4.93 2.59 -4.05
N THR A 28 5.82 3.45 -4.49
CA THR A 28 6.68 4.18 -3.56
C THR A 28 5.85 5.07 -2.66
N HIS A 29 4.85 5.72 -3.23
CA HIS A 29 3.97 6.58 -2.46
C HIS A 29 3.27 5.78 -1.36
N PHE A 30 2.77 4.60 -1.69
CA PHE A 30 2.08 3.78 -0.70
C PHE A 30 3.03 3.34 0.41
N LYS A 31 4.26 3.01 0.06
CA LYS A 31 5.23 2.64 1.07
C LYS A 31 5.49 3.80 2.01
N THR A 32 5.57 5.00 1.46
CA THR A 32 5.81 6.18 2.28
C THR A 32 4.63 6.42 3.20
N VAL A 33 3.43 6.28 2.69
CA VAL A 33 2.22 6.46 3.49
C VAL A 33 2.22 5.45 4.64
N TYR A 34 2.54 4.21 4.33
CA TYR A 34 2.54 3.18 5.35
C TYR A 34 3.57 3.50 6.44
N ASN A 35 4.73 3.98 6.02
CA ASN A 35 5.79 4.28 6.98
C ASN A 35 5.43 5.43 7.91
N LYS A 36 4.52 6.28 7.48
CA LYS A 36 4.10 7.40 8.32
C LYS A 36 3.03 7.01 9.31
N PHE A 37 2.49 5.81 9.19
CA PHE A 37 1.48 5.36 10.13
C PHE A 37 2.10 5.03 11.48
N ASP A 38 1.33 5.23 12.54
CA ASP A 38 1.74 4.79 13.87
C ASP A 38 1.69 3.27 13.90
N ILE A 39 2.28 2.70 14.92
CA ILE A 39 2.28 1.25 15.05
C ILE A 39 0.87 0.69 15.02
N LYS A 40 -0.04 1.35 15.71
CA LYS A 40 -1.41 0.91 15.72
C LYS A 40 -2.02 0.95 14.36
N LYS A 41 -1.79 2.04 13.63
CA LYS A 41 -2.35 2.19 12.31
C LYS A 41 -1.72 1.22 11.34
N LYS A 42 -0.45 0.89 11.54
CA LYS A 42 0.19 -0.09 10.70
C LYS A 42 -0.47 -1.44 10.84
N SER A 43 -0.83 -1.77 12.06
CA SER A 43 -1.51 -3.02 12.31
C SER A 43 -2.86 -3.07 11.61
N GLU A 44 -3.61 -1.98 11.72
CA GLU A 44 -4.90 -1.90 11.05
C GLU A 44 -4.74 -1.94 9.54
N ALA A 45 -3.71 -1.24 9.05
CA ALA A 45 -3.47 -1.22 7.62
C ALA A 45 -3.16 -2.61 7.10
N ASP A 46 -2.41 -3.37 7.88
CA ASP A 46 -2.09 -4.73 7.47
C ASP A 46 -3.36 -5.57 7.39
N GLU A 47 -4.23 -5.43 8.36
CA GLU A 47 -5.46 -6.19 8.37
C GLU A 47 -6.37 -5.83 7.21
N LYS A 48 -6.42 -4.56 6.89
CA LYS A 48 -7.30 -4.09 5.85
C LYS A 48 -6.54 -3.69 4.61
N ALA A 49 -5.44 -4.37 4.36
CA ALA A 49 -4.55 -4.00 3.28
C ALA A 49 -5.27 -3.86 1.94
N ASP A 50 -6.11 -4.82 1.62
CA ASP A 50 -6.78 -4.79 0.33
C ASP A 50 -7.72 -3.61 0.22
N GLU A 51 -8.47 -3.35 1.27
CA GLU A 51 -9.40 -2.23 1.27
C GLU A 51 -8.65 -0.91 1.20
N LEU A 52 -7.61 -0.80 2.00
CA LEU A 52 -6.85 0.42 2.05
C LEU A 52 -6.17 0.69 0.71
N LEU A 53 -5.64 -0.35 0.10
CA LEU A 53 -5.03 -0.20 -1.20
C LEU A 53 -6.04 0.29 -2.23
N ALA A 54 -7.21 -0.29 -2.24
CA ALA A 54 -8.24 0.12 -3.17
C ALA A 54 -8.60 1.59 -2.97
N GLU A 55 -8.70 1.99 -1.73
CA GLU A 55 -9.00 3.36 -1.41
C GLU A 55 -7.92 4.30 -1.90
N LEU A 56 -6.68 3.96 -1.64
CA LEU A 56 -5.55 4.79 -2.04
C LEU A 56 -5.44 4.88 -3.55
N ILE A 57 -5.67 3.77 -4.22
CA ILE A 57 -5.63 3.75 -5.67
C ILE A 57 -6.72 4.65 -6.23
N SER A 58 -7.89 4.57 -5.67
CA SER A 58 -9.01 5.37 -6.11
C SER A 58 -8.72 6.86 -5.94
N GLU A 59 -8.19 7.24 -4.80
CA GLU A 59 -7.85 8.63 -4.55
C GLU A 59 -6.77 9.11 -5.51
N SER A 60 -5.77 8.27 -5.72
CA SER A 60 -4.70 8.61 -6.59
C SER A 60 -5.20 8.82 -8.02
N SER A 61 -6.10 7.97 -8.42
CA SER A 61 -6.69 8.06 -9.73
C SER A 61 -7.45 9.35 -9.91
N ILE A 62 -8.21 9.73 -8.93
CA ILE A 62 -8.96 10.95 -8.98
C ILE A 62 -8.03 12.15 -9.09
N LYS A 63 -6.99 12.15 -8.33
CA LYS A 63 -6.04 13.22 -8.39
C LYS A 63 -5.36 13.31 -9.74
N GLN A 64 -5.05 12.19 -10.30
CA GLN A 64 -4.40 12.19 -11.56
C GLN A 64 -5.26 12.71 -12.65
N ARG A 65 -6.55 12.58 -12.51
CA ARG A 65 -7.37 13.03 -13.50
C ARG A 65 -7.29 14.44 -13.71
N ARG A 66 -6.94 15.19 -13.06
CA ARG A 66 -6.92 16.53 -13.27
C ARG A 66 -6.27 16.99 -14.10
#